data_5b207d364de78f3ce96fd2182ec6d2b9
#
_entry.id   5b207d364de78f3ce96fd2182ec6d2b9
#
_cell.length_a   1.000
_cell.length_b   1.000
_cell.length_c   1.000
_cell.angle_alpha   90.00
_cell.angle_beta   90.00
_cell.angle_gamma   90.00
#
_symmetry.space_group_name_H-M   'P 1'
#
loop_
_entity.id
_entity.type
_entity.pdbx_description
1 polymer ?
#
loop_
_entity_poly.entity_id
_entity_poly.type
_entity_poly.pdbx_seq_one_letter_code
_entity_poly.pdbx_strand_id
1 'polypeptide(L)'
;LKWENISEKVDELAITVFDPDAPTGCGFWHWILVGIDKKYCELNDECLSKSLQVQNDFGSYGYGGPCPPENDHPHRYFFTIYGLNSKIDAHKDTPAAQIAFQLHFKTFEKATLLGLFKR
;
A
#
# COMPACT_ATOMS: atom_id res chain seq x y z
N LEU A 1 -10.47 -5.04 -3.55
CA LEU A 1 -10.31 -4.91 -2.11
C LEU A 1 -11.48 -4.17 -1.49
N LYS A 2 -11.99 -4.71 -0.41
CA LYS A 2 -13.07 -4.11 0.37
C LYS A 2 -12.66 -4.10 1.84
N TRP A 3 -13.21 -3.17 2.57
CA TRP A 3 -12.96 -3.05 4.01
C TRP A 3 -14.19 -2.50 4.72
N GLU A 4 -14.23 -2.69 6.03
CA GLU A 4 -15.34 -2.26 6.87
C GLU A 4 -14.87 -1.96 8.29
N ASN A 5 -15.77 -1.44 9.12
CA ASN A 5 -15.49 -1.16 10.52
C ASN A 5 -14.39 -0.12 10.76
N ILE A 6 -14.33 0.90 9.89
CA ILE A 6 -13.38 2.00 10.05
C ILE A 6 -13.78 2.83 11.26
N SER A 7 -12.82 3.08 12.17
CA SER A 7 -13.02 3.93 13.33
C SER A 7 -13.33 5.38 12.92
N GLU A 8 -14.18 6.05 13.68
CA GLU A 8 -14.45 7.48 13.50
C GLU A 8 -13.22 8.36 13.70
N LYS A 9 -12.21 7.84 14.40
CA LYS A 9 -10.96 8.57 14.65
C LYS A 9 -10.04 8.60 13.43
N VAL A 10 -10.34 7.81 12.41
CA VAL A 10 -9.56 7.79 11.17
C VAL A 10 -9.83 9.06 10.37
N ASP A 11 -8.77 9.72 9.95
CA ASP A 11 -8.82 10.92 9.12
C ASP A 11 -8.71 10.58 7.63
N GLU A 12 -7.86 9.62 7.30
CA GLU A 12 -7.55 9.25 5.92
C GLU A 12 -7.15 7.77 5.87
N LEU A 13 -7.30 7.15 4.69
CA LEU A 13 -6.87 5.77 4.46
C LEU A 13 -5.69 5.72 3.49
N ALA A 14 -4.90 4.66 3.60
CA ALA A 14 -3.84 4.33 2.65
C ALA A 14 -3.83 2.82 2.41
N ILE A 15 -3.31 2.41 1.24
CA ILE A 15 -3.15 1.00 0.88
C ILE A 15 -1.75 0.79 0.35
N THR A 16 -1.10 -0.31 0.77
CA THR A 16 0.18 -0.73 0.23
C THR A 16 0.16 -2.21 -0.13
N VAL A 17 0.99 -2.59 -1.10
CA VAL A 17 1.32 -3.98 -1.40
C VAL A 17 2.83 -4.11 -1.32
N PHE A 18 3.30 -4.94 -0.40
CA PHE A 18 4.72 -5.08 -0.07
C PHE A 18 5.16 -6.53 -0.09
N ASP A 19 6.30 -6.81 -0.74
CA ASP A 19 6.97 -8.10 -0.77
C ASP A 19 8.27 -8.01 0.04
N PRO A 20 8.31 -8.56 1.26
CA PRO A 20 9.55 -8.58 2.06
C PRO A 20 10.55 -9.64 1.58
N ASP A 21 10.14 -10.55 0.71
CA ASP A 21 10.97 -11.67 0.24
C ASP A 21 11.73 -11.35 -1.04
N ALA A 22 11.51 -10.20 -1.64
CA ALA A 22 12.25 -9.77 -2.81
C ALA A 22 13.75 -9.67 -2.49
N PRO A 23 14.64 -10.10 -3.43
CA PRO A 23 16.08 -10.13 -3.19
C PRO A 23 16.72 -8.75 -3.32
N THR A 24 16.28 -7.78 -2.53
CA THR A 24 16.73 -6.39 -2.58
C THR A 24 17.38 -5.91 -1.29
N GLY A 25 17.32 -6.72 -0.23
CA GLY A 25 17.78 -6.33 1.09
C GLY A 25 16.78 -5.46 1.87
N CYS A 26 15.82 -4.84 1.21
CA CYS A 26 14.80 -3.98 1.86
C CYS A 26 13.37 -4.30 1.41
N GLY A 27 13.17 -5.43 0.71
CA GLY A 27 11.88 -5.78 0.16
C GLY A 27 11.55 -4.97 -1.09
N PHE A 28 10.28 -5.02 -1.51
CA PHE A 28 9.86 -4.37 -2.75
C PHE A 28 8.42 -3.88 -2.62
N TRP A 29 8.19 -2.59 -2.90
CA TRP A 29 6.86 -1.99 -2.85
C TRP A 29 6.20 -2.07 -4.22
N HIS A 30 5.14 -2.88 -4.31
CA HIS A 30 4.39 -3.09 -5.56
C HIS A 30 3.28 -2.07 -5.76
N TRP A 31 2.81 -1.44 -4.70
CA TRP A 31 1.76 -0.43 -4.77
C TRP A 31 1.75 0.44 -3.53
N ILE A 32 1.60 1.73 -3.73
CA ILE A 32 1.44 2.70 -2.65
C ILE A 32 0.34 3.67 -3.08
N LEU A 33 -0.78 3.63 -2.37
CA LEU A 33 -1.94 4.47 -2.63
C LEU A 33 -2.26 5.23 -1.35
N VAL A 34 -2.21 6.56 -1.40
CA VAL A 34 -2.45 7.40 -0.23
C VAL A 34 -3.54 8.44 -0.56
N GLY A 35 -4.01 9.14 0.48
CA GLY A 35 -5.05 10.15 0.29
C GLY A 35 -6.42 9.57 -0.03
N ILE A 36 -6.71 8.36 0.46
CA ILE A 36 -8.00 7.73 0.25
C ILE A 36 -8.99 8.32 1.26
N ASP A 37 -10.11 8.87 0.75
CA ASP A 37 -11.16 9.39 1.61
C ASP A 37 -11.82 8.24 2.39
N LYS A 38 -11.99 8.43 3.68
CA LYS A 38 -12.58 7.43 4.58
C LYS A 38 -14.03 7.07 4.27
N LYS A 39 -14.71 7.82 3.40
CA LYS A 39 -16.07 7.49 2.96
C LYS A 39 -16.13 6.24 2.07
N TYR A 40 -15.01 5.87 1.45
CA TYR A 40 -14.96 4.68 0.61
C TYR A 40 -14.81 3.42 1.46
N CYS A 41 -15.44 2.33 1.05
CA CYS A 41 -15.32 1.01 1.66
C CYS A 41 -14.79 -0.04 0.69
N GLU A 42 -14.44 0.38 -0.52
CA GLU A 42 -13.82 -0.49 -1.52
C GLU A 42 -13.06 0.35 -2.54
N LEU A 43 -12.11 -0.30 -3.22
CA LEU A 43 -11.43 0.31 -4.36
C LEU A 43 -12.35 0.23 -5.58
N ASN A 44 -12.65 1.39 -6.13
CA ASN A 44 -13.36 1.54 -7.39
C ASN A 44 -12.71 2.67 -8.18
N ASP A 45 -13.16 2.92 -9.39
CA ASP A 45 -12.57 3.92 -10.26
C ASP A 45 -12.64 5.33 -9.66
N GLU A 46 -13.73 5.65 -8.99
CA GLU A 46 -13.86 6.95 -8.33
C GLU A 46 -12.84 7.12 -7.20
N CYS A 47 -12.71 6.12 -6.35
CA CYS A 47 -11.75 6.12 -5.25
C CYS A 47 -10.33 6.29 -5.78
N LEU A 48 -9.96 5.51 -6.79
CA LEU A 48 -8.62 5.59 -7.39
C LEU A 48 -8.35 6.95 -8.01
N SER A 49 -9.33 7.53 -8.71
CA SER A 49 -9.15 8.83 -9.38
C SER A 49 -8.97 9.99 -8.40
N LYS A 50 -9.48 9.86 -7.18
CA LYS A 50 -9.40 10.90 -6.13
C LYS A 50 -8.28 10.66 -5.13
N SER A 51 -7.54 9.57 -5.28
CA SER A 51 -6.42 9.22 -4.41
C SER A 51 -5.09 9.44 -5.13
N LEU A 52 -4.00 9.43 -4.38
CA LEU A 52 -2.67 9.62 -4.95
C LEU A 52 -1.98 8.27 -5.16
N GLN A 53 -1.66 7.94 -6.41
CA GLN A 53 -0.80 6.80 -6.76
C GLN A 53 0.66 7.25 -6.67
N VAL A 54 1.37 6.74 -5.66
CA VAL A 54 2.79 7.05 -5.46
C VAL A 54 3.63 6.06 -6.28
N GLN A 55 4.82 6.48 -6.71
CA GLN A 55 5.72 5.64 -7.46
C GLN A 55 6.07 4.36 -6.67
N ASN A 56 5.89 3.21 -7.31
CA ASN A 56 6.29 1.92 -6.75
C ASN A 56 7.77 1.63 -7.05
N ASP A 57 8.28 0.50 -6.58
CA ASP A 57 9.70 0.17 -6.79
C ASP A 57 10.02 -0.29 -8.21
N PHE A 58 9.02 -0.53 -9.06
CA PHE A 58 9.24 -0.71 -10.50
C PHE A 58 9.51 0.61 -11.21
N GLY A 59 9.32 1.73 -10.54
CA GLY A 59 9.43 3.06 -11.16
C GLY A 59 8.18 3.51 -11.89
N SER A 60 7.05 2.85 -11.65
CA SER A 60 5.76 3.21 -12.24
C SER A 60 4.75 3.64 -11.17
N TYR A 61 3.58 4.11 -11.59
CA TYR A 61 2.54 4.61 -10.69
C TYR A 61 1.34 3.67 -10.78
N GLY A 62 0.93 3.13 -9.64
CA GLY A 62 -0.16 2.18 -9.58
C GLY A 62 0.28 0.81 -9.11
N TYR A 63 -0.58 -0.18 -9.30
CA TYR A 63 -0.32 -1.54 -8.86
C TYR A 63 0.56 -2.28 -9.87
N GLY A 64 1.75 -2.69 -9.41
CA GLY A 64 2.59 -3.65 -10.12
C GLY A 64 2.35 -5.04 -9.53
N GLY A 65 1.89 -5.97 -10.34
CA GLY A 65 1.56 -7.32 -9.89
C GLY A 65 2.77 -8.12 -9.39
N PRO A 66 2.54 -9.30 -8.79
CA PRO A 66 3.63 -10.13 -8.29
C PRO A 66 4.53 -10.61 -9.43
N CYS A 67 5.83 -10.48 -9.22
CA CYS A 67 6.84 -10.84 -10.22
C CYS A 67 8.11 -11.38 -9.55
N PRO A 68 8.01 -12.49 -8.76
CA PRO A 68 9.20 -13.07 -8.14
C PRO A 68 10.10 -13.69 -9.22
N PRO A 69 11.43 -13.77 -8.97
CA PRO A 69 12.32 -14.46 -9.90
C PRO A 69 11.87 -15.89 -10.16
N GLU A 70 12.06 -16.37 -11.39
CA GLU A 70 11.77 -17.76 -11.72
C GLU A 70 12.59 -18.70 -10.84
N ASN A 71 11.97 -19.81 -10.43
CA ASN A 71 12.58 -20.83 -9.58
C ASN A 71 12.95 -20.38 -8.17
N ASP A 72 12.54 -19.17 -7.76
CA ASP A 72 12.69 -18.76 -6.38
C ASP A 72 11.57 -19.35 -5.51
N HIS A 73 11.77 -19.35 -4.19
CA HIS A 73 10.73 -19.77 -3.27
C HIS A 73 9.49 -18.87 -3.41
N PRO A 74 8.30 -19.29 -2.95
CA PRO A 74 7.12 -18.43 -2.97
C PRO A 74 7.37 -17.14 -2.18
N HIS A 75 7.01 -16.00 -2.76
CA HIS A 75 7.09 -14.71 -2.09
C HIS A 75 5.76 -14.37 -1.44
N ARG A 76 5.83 -13.68 -0.30
CA ARG A 76 4.68 -13.17 0.43
C ARG A 76 4.37 -11.75 -0.05
N TYR A 77 3.08 -11.49 -0.31
CA TYR A 77 2.61 -10.17 -0.70
C TYR A 77 1.62 -9.69 0.34
N PHE A 78 2.01 -8.67 1.09
CA PHE A 78 1.17 -8.10 2.14
C PHE A 78 0.36 -6.95 1.57
N PHE A 79 -0.96 -7.15 1.49
CA PHE A 79 -1.92 -6.13 1.10
C PHE A 79 -2.45 -5.51 2.37
N THR A 80 -2.07 -4.28 2.65
CA THR A 80 -2.41 -3.63 3.91
C THR A 80 -3.21 -2.37 3.66
N ILE A 81 -4.33 -2.23 4.39
CA ILE A 81 -5.05 -0.98 4.48
C ILE A 81 -4.76 -0.34 5.83
N TYR A 82 -4.47 0.95 5.83
CA TYR A 82 -4.12 1.72 7.01
C TYR A 82 -5.17 2.77 7.28
N GLY A 83 -5.65 2.83 8.52
CA GLY A 83 -6.44 3.96 9.02
C GLY A 83 -5.50 4.95 9.70
N LEU A 84 -5.45 6.17 9.20
CA LEU A 84 -4.48 7.18 9.61
C LEU A 84 -5.14 8.25 10.47
N ASN A 85 -4.43 8.74 11.48
CA ASN A 85 -4.89 9.84 12.32
C ASN A 85 -4.54 11.22 11.76
N SER A 86 -3.79 11.27 10.67
CA SER A 86 -3.45 12.49 9.95
C SER A 86 -3.05 12.14 8.52
N LYS A 87 -3.04 13.14 7.64
CA LYS A 87 -2.73 12.92 6.23
C LYS A 87 -1.27 12.55 6.00
N ILE A 88 -1.02 11.70 5.03
CA ILE A 88 0.33 11.44 4.53
C ILE A 88 0.75 12.64 3.68
N ASP A 89 1.94 13.18 3.98
CA ASP A 89 2.55 14.25 3.20
C ASP A 89 3.36 13.61 2.08
N ALA A 90 2.81 13.66 0.87
CA ALA A 90 3.42 12.99 -0.26
C ALA A 90 3.01 13.61 -1.60
N HIS A 91 3.88 13.44 -2.59
CA HIS A 91 3.55 13.62 -4.00
C HIS A 91 3.86 12.29 -4.72
N LYS A 92 3.57 12.22 -6.01
CA LYS A 92 3.68 10.96 -6.77
C LYS A 92 5.08 10.36 -6.79
N ASP A 93 6.12 11.17 -6.60
CA ASP A 93 7.52 10.72 -6.65
C ASP A 93 8.17 10.61 -5.26
N THR A 94 7.39 10.73 -4.19
CA THR A 94 7.92 10.57 -2.84
C THR A 94 8.46 9.15 -2.67
N PRO A 95 9.72 8.99 -2.18
CA PRO A 95 10.28 7.65 -1.99
C PRO A 95 9.46 6.78 -1.05
N ALA A 96 9.35 5.49 -1.38
CA ALA A 96 8.58 4.52 -0.59
C ALA A 96 9.00 4.50 0.88
N ALA A 97 10.30 4.62 1.17
CA ALA A 97 10.80 4.63 2.54
C ALA A 97 10.25 5.80 3.36
N GLN A 98 10.06 6.97 2.73
CA GLN A 98 9.47 8.13 3.41
C GLN A 98 7.98 7.95 3.68
N ILE A 99 7.27 7.28 2.76
CA ILE A 99 5.86 6.93 2.99
C ILE A 99 5.77 5.92 4.15
N ALA A 100 6.59 4.89 4.13
CA ALA A 100 6.61 3.86 5.19
C ALA A 100 6.89 4.47 6.56
N PHE A 101 7.80 5.44 6.63
CA PHE A 101 8.12 6.15 7.87
C PHE A 101 6.88 6.91 8.40
N GLN A 102 6.18 7.62 7.53
CA GLN A 102 4.95 8.32 7.92
C GLN A 102 3.85 7.35 8.35
N LEU A 103 3.68 6.23 7.62
CA LEU A 103 2.71 5.20 7.99
C LEU A 103 2.98 4.67 9.40
N HIS A 104 4.24 4.47 9.76
CA HIS A 104 4.61 3.99 11.09
C HIS A 104 4.09 4.91 12.20
N PHE A 105 4.19 6.22 12.03
CA PHE A 105 3.80 7.18 13.07
C PHE A 105 2.34 7.62 13.00
N LYS A 106 1.70 7.51 11.84
CA LYS A 106 0.35 8.03 11.63
C LYS A 106 -0.75 6.96 11.63
N THR A 107 -0.37 5.69 11.64
CA THR A 107 -1.35 4.59 11.61
C THR A 107 -2.02 4.43 12.97
N PHE A 108 -3.34 4.53 12.98
CA PHE A 108 -4.17 4.27 14.14
C PHE A 108 -4.61 2.80 14.17
N GLU A 109 -5.01 2.26 13.01
CA GLU A 109 -5.42 0.87 12.86
C GLU A 109 -5.05 0.39 11.47
N LYS A 110 -4.87 -0.93 11.31
CA LYS A 110 -4.59 -1.52 10.00
C LYS A 110 -5.14 -2.94 9.90
N ALA A 111 -5.36 -3.38 8.68
CA ALA A 111 -5.73 -4.74 8.37
C ALA A 111 -4.87 -5.22 7.20
N THR A 112 -4.43 -6.48 7.28
CA THR A 112 -3.52 -7.06 6.29
C THR A 112 -4.08 -8.36 5.72
N LEU A 113 -3.99 -8.49 4.40
CA LEU A 113 -4.29 -9.72 3.67
C LEU A 113 -2.98 -10.23 3.07
N LEU A 114 -2.66 -11.49 3.34
CA LEU A 114 -1.44 -12.14 2.84
C LEU A 114 -1.75 -12.96 1.59
N GLY A 115 -1.02 -12.70 0.51
CA GLY A 115 -1.02 -13.53 -0.68
C GLY A 115 0.35 -14.18 -0.89
N LEU A 116 0.36 -15.36 -1.51
CA LEU A 116 1.57 -16.05 -1.90
C LEU A 116 1.60 -16.18 -3.42
N PHE A 117 2.77 -16.00 -4.01
CA PHE A 117 2.96 -16.16 -5.45
C PHE A 117 4.34 -16.72 -5.75
N LYS A 118 4.40 -17.63 -6.74
CA LYS A 118 5.63 -18.23 -7.21
C LYS A 118 5.57 -18.36 -8.73
N ARG A 119 6.69 -18.17 -9.40
CA ARG A 119 6.79 -18.42 -10.85
C ARG A 119 7.54 -19.69 -11.17
#